data_8fb8085a0ea2a96b23a8f47ffb0ca6ff
#
_entry.id   8fb8085a0ea2a96b23a8f47ffb0ca6ff
#
_cell.length_a   1.000
_cell.length_b   1.000
_cell.length_c   1.000
_cell.angle_alpha   90.00
_cell.angle_beta   90.00
_cell.angle_gamma   90.00
#
_symmetry.space_group_name_H-M   'P 1'
#
loop_
_entity.id
_entity.type
_entity.pdbx_description
1 polymer ?
#
loop_
_entity_poly.entity_id
_entity_poly.type
_entity_poly.pdbx_seq_one_letter_code
_entity_poly.pdbx_strand_id
1 'polypeptide(L)'
;MPHRRSVGFIETLALVAARPVVALSSLEILAEAEAEAGWPVLAVVDARRGEVFQQRFGPDGAEGPPVVGRPEGVAPGPGDSQPVVVGGDGADRYPEWYGAELRPGREPSAAVMVTLAGQRPAVPGHLVAPVYLRDPDVHINVTTRHTPR
;
A
#
# COMPACT_ATOMS: atom_id res chain seq x y z
N MET A 1 -8.58 0.60 13.55
CA MET A 1 -7.15 0.72 13.15
C MET A 1 -6.42 -0.58 13.46
N PRO A 2 -6.62 -1.66 12.69
CA PRO A 2 -5.98 -2.95 12.97
C PRO A 2 -4.50 -3.01 12.57
N HIS A 3 -4.08 -2.29 11.53
CA HIS A 3 -2.74 -2.46 10.93
C HIS A 3 -1.57 -2.01 11.82
N ARG A 4 -1.73 -1.00 12.66
CA ARG A 4 -0.66 -0.57 13.60
C ARG A 4 -0.30 -1.64 14.63
N ARG A 5 -1.28 -2.43 15.07
CA ARG A 5 -1.05 -3.47 16.09
C ARG A 5 -0.34 -4.68 15.50
N SER A 6 -0.59 -4.99 14.24
CA SER A 6 0.03 -6.15 13.58
C SER A 6 1.51 -5.93 13.30
N VAL A 7 1.92 -4.76 12.82
CA VAL A 7 3.34 -4.48 12.57
C VAL A 7 4.13 -4.50 13.87
N GLY A 8 3.68 -3.79 14.92
CA GLY A 8 4.34 -3.81 16.22
C GLY A 8 4.39 -5.20 16.88
N PHE A 9 3.38 -6.06 16.64
CA PHE A 9 3.40 -7.44 17.10
C PHE A 9 4.48 -8.28 16.40
N ILE A 10 4.57 -8.21 15.06
CA ILE A 10 5.57 -8.93 14.26
C ILE A 10 6.97 -8.43 14.58
N GLU A 11 7.17 -7.11 14.71
CA GLU A 11 8.43 -6.51 15.13
C GLU A 11 8.89 -7.03 16.48
N THR A 12 8.00 -7.05 17.48
CA THR A 12 8.28 -7.59 18.81
C THR A 12 8.59 -9.07 18.76
N LEU A 13 7.82 -9.87 18.02
CA LEU A 13 8.03 -11.29 17.85
C LEU A 13 9.39 -11.59 17.21
N ALA A 14 9.73 -10.86 16.14
CA ALA A 14 11.00 -11.00 15.45
C ALA A 14 12.19 -10.65 16.36
N LEU A 15 12.05 -9.61 17.18
CA LEU A 15 13.06 -9.20 18.14
C LEU A 15 13.28 -10.28 19.22
N VAL A 16 12.20 -10.77 19.84
CA VAL A 16 12.26 -11.79 20.90
C VAL A 16 12.79 -13.12 20.36
N ALA A 17 12.37 -13.51 19.16
CA ALA A 17 12.80 -14.74 18.53
C ALA A 17 14.18 -14.64 17.82
N ALA A 18 14.80 -13.45 17.80
CA ALA A 18 16.01 -13.14 17.05
C ALA A 18 15.94 -13.60 15.59
N ARG A 19 14.77 -13.40 14.94
CA ARG A 19 14.53 -13.79 13.56
C ARG A 19 14.50 -12.58 12.64
N PRO A 20 15.14 -12.67 11.47
CA PRO A 20 14.99 -11.66 10.45
C PRO A 20 13.59 -11.71 9.84
N VAL A 21 13.14 -10.59 9.29
CA VAL A 21 11.83 -10.43 8.64
C VAL A 21 11.97 -9.83 7.26
N VAL A 22 11.02 -10.14 6.39
CA VAL A 22 10.87 -9.48 5.09
C VAL A 22 9.66 -8.56 5.17
N ALA A 23 9.86 -7.29 4.87
CA ALA A 23 8.78 -6.31 4.79
C ALA A 23 8.32 -6.18 3.33
N LEU A 24 7.02 -6.29 3.11
CA LEU A 24 6.37 -6.14 1.80
C LEU A 24 5.21 -5.16 1.94
N SER A 25 5.01 -4.31 0.95
CA SER A 25 3.83 -3.45 0.92
C SER A 25 2.61 -4.21 0.38
N SER A 26 1.41 -3.82 0.83
CA SER A 26 0.16 -4.38 0.29
C SER A 26 0.02 -4.11 -1.21
N LEU A 27 0.49 -2.96 -1.67
CA LEU A 27 0.48 -2.58 -3.08
C LEU A 27 1.41 -3.47 -3.92
N GLU A 28 2.59 -3.81 -3.39
CA GLU A 28 3.53 -4.73 -4.05
C GLU A 28 2.95 -6.14 -4.15
N ILE A 29 2.36 -6.66 -3.07
CA ILE A 29 1.73 -7.99 -3.07
C ILE A 29 0.56 -8.04 -4.06
N LEU A 30 -0.24 -6.97 -4.13
CA LEU A 30 -1.34 -6.85 -5.07
C LEU A 30 -0.84 -6.79 -6.52
N ALA A 31 0.18 -5.98 -6.78
CA ALA A 31 0.76 -5.87 -8.12
C ALA A 31 1.31 -7.20 -8.63
N GLU A 32 2.00 -7.95 -7.78
CA GLU A 32 2.50 -9.28 -8.14
C GLU A 32 1.37 -10.27 -8.42
N ALA A 33 0.25 -10.17 -7.69
CA ALA A 33 -0.93 -11.00 -7.93
C ALA A 33 -1.58 -10.74 -9.28
N GLU A 34 -1.42 -9.52 -9.83
CA GLU A 34 -1.97 -9.08 -11.10
C GLU A 34 -0.93 -9.10 -12.25
N ALA A 35 0.34 -9.34 -11.94
CA ALA A 35 1.42 -9.30 -12.92
C ALA A 35 1.18 -10.35 -14.02
N GLU A 36 1.00 -9.86 -15.23
CA GLU A 36 1.09 -10.63 -16.47
C GLU A 36 2.35 -10.24 -17.21
N ALA A 37 2.97 -11.21 -17.91
CA ALA A 37 4.26 -11.00 -18.55
C ALA A 37 4.27 -9.74 -19.44
N GLY A 38 5.04 -8.75 -19.03
CA GLY A 38 5.34 -7.56 -19.82
C GLY A 38 4.39 -6.38 -19.68
N TRP A 39 3.34 -6.47 -18.86
CA TRP A 39 2.40 -5.36 -18.66
C TRP A 39 2.64 -4.65 -17.31
N PRO A 40 2.70 -3.31 -17.30
CA PRO A 40 2.72 -2.57 -16.06
C PRO A 40 1.43 -2.77 -15.26
N VAL A 41 1.53 -2.77 -13.94
CA VAL A 41 0.39 -2.88 -13.02
C VAL A 41 0.26 -1.61 -12.19
N LEU A 42 -0.95 -1.07 -12.11
CA LEU A 42 -1.32 -0.04 -11.15
C LEU A 42 -2.09 -0.70 -10.01
N ALA A 43 -1.45 -0.86 -8.87
CA ALA A 43 -2.08 -1.35 -7.66
C ALA A 43 -2.81 -0.21 -6.95
N VAL A 44 -4.11 -0.38 -6.64
CA VAL A 44 -4.95 0.66 -6.04
C VAL A 44 -5.73 0.09 -4.87
N VAL A 45 -5.55 0.65 -3.69
CA VAL A 45 -6.20 0.22 -2.44
C VAL A 45 -7.04 1.36 -1.87
N ASP A 46 -8.25 1.06 -1.40
CA ASP A 46 -9.13 2.04 -0.74
C ASP A 46 -8.48 2.57 0.55
N ALA A 47 -8.07 3.84 0.52
CA ALA A 47 -7.50 4.53 1.67
C ALA A 47 -8.55 5.07 2.64
N ARG A 48 -9.84 4.80 2.38
CA ARG A 48 -11.01 5.37 3.07
C ARG A 48 -11.15 6.89 2.85
N ARG A 49 -12.26 7.47 3.28
CA ARG A 49 -12.56 8.93 3.20
C ARG A 49 -12.55 9.50 1.78
N GLY A 50 -12.82 8.68 0.77
CA GLY A 50 -12.80 9.11 -0.63
C GLY A 50 -11.41 9.19 -1.25
N GLU A 51 -10.41 8.57 -0.63
CA GLU A 51 -9.03 8.53 -1.13
C GLU A 51 -8.60 7.10 -1.45
N VAL A 52 -7.54 7.00 -2.22
CA VAL A 52 -6.87 5.74 -2.57
C VAL A 52 -5.39 5.82 -2.26
N PHE A 53 -4.79 4.67 -1.95
CA PHE A 53 -3.36 4.46 -2.05
C PHE A 53 -3.08 3.77 -3.37
N GLN A 54 -2.16 4.28 -4.16
CA GLN A 54 -1.78 3.66 -5.41
C GLN A 54 -0.28 3.70 -5.66
N GLN A 55 0.20 2.72 -6.43
CA GLN A 55 1.58 2.66 -6.89
C GLN A 55 1.63 1.89 -8.20
N ARG A 56 2.47 2.36 -9.13
CA ARG A 56 2.72 1.70 -10.40
C ARG A 56 3.92 0.78 -10.27
N PHE A 57 3.81 -0.37 -10.91
CA PHE A 57 4.85 -1.39 -10.98
C PHE A 57 5.07 -1.79 -12.44
N GLY A 58 6.32 -1.77 -12.87
CA GLY A 58 6.76 -2.30 -14.15
C GLY A 58 7.46 -3.64 -13.99
N PRO A 59 8.05 -4.17 -15.08
CA PRO A 59 8.77 -5.45 -15.06
C PRO A 59 9.93 -5.48 -14.05
N ASP A 60 10.54 -4.34 -13.78
CA ASP A 60 11.69 -4.20 -12.89
C ASP A 60 11.30 -3.83 -11.44
N GLY A 61 10.01 -3.75 -11.14
CA GLY A 61 9.47 -3.39 -9.83
C GLY A 61 8.75 -2.05 -9.80
N ALA A 62 8.77 -1.37 -8.63
CA ALA A 62 8.04 -0.13 -8.43
C ALA A 62 8.58 1.03 -9.30
N GLU A 63 7.69 1.69 -10.03
CA GLU A 63 7.96 2.88 -10.84
C GLU A 63 7.65 4.16 -10.04
N GLY A 64 8.44 4.42 -9.01
CA GLY A 64 8.27 5.58 -8.14
C GLY A 64 7.63 5.25 -6.78
N PRO A 65 7.47 6.26 -5.91
CA PRO A 65 6.89 6.09 -4.58
C PRO A 65 5.38 5.86 -4.65
N PRO A 66 4.79 5.23 -3.61
CA PRO A 66 3.35 5.17 -3.47
C PRO A 66 2.74 6.57 -3.26
N VAL A 67 1.54 6.77 -3.80
CA VAL A 67 0.81 8.03 -3.75
C VAL A 67 -0.51 7.83 -2.98
N VAL A 68 -0.93 8.83 -2.23
CA VAL A 68 -2.25 8.91 -1.62
C VAL A 68 -2.97 10.16 -2.10
N GLY A 69 -4.25 10.03 -2.40
CA GLY A 69 -5.08 11.16 -2.81
C GLY A 69 -6.47 10.73 -3.24
N ARG A 70 -7.26 11.72 -3.65
CA ARG A 70 -8.56 11.45 -4.26
C ARG A 70 -8.37 10.90 -5.67
N PRO A 71 -9.20 9.93 -6.11
CA PRO A 71 -9.07 9.29 -7.43
C PRO A 71 -8.97 10.30 -8.58
N GLU A 72 -9.78 11.35 -8.57
CA GLU A 72 -9.78 12.41 -9.59
C GLU A 72 -8.46 13.18 -9.74
N GLY A 73 -7.62 13.15 -8.71
CA GLY A 73 -6.32 13.86 -8.69
C GLY A 73 -5.10 12.96 -8.87
N VAL A 74 -5.27 11.64 -8.72
CA VAL A 74 -4.14 10.71 -8.74
C VAL A 74 -4.27 9.58 -9.78
N ALA A 75 -5.47 9.31 -10.29
CA ALA A 75 -5.68 8.30 -11.32
C ALA A 75 -4.94 8.67 -12.63
N PRO A 76 -4.54 7.69 -13.43
CA PRO A 76 -3.91 7.95 -14.73
C PRO A 76 -4.78 8.83 -15.62
N GLY A 77 -4.18 9.85 -16.21
CA GLY A 77 -4.88 10.75 -17.12
C GLY A 77 -5.09 10.14 -18.52
N PRO A 78 -5.99 10.72 -19.33
CA PRO A 78 -6.26 10.24 -20.69
C PRO A 78 -5.08 10.32 -21.66
N GLY A 79 -3.94 10.85 -21.23
CA GLY A 79 -2.69 10.93 -21.97
C GLY A 79 -1.63 9.90 -21.55
N ASP A 80 -1.89 9.10 -20.53
CA ASP A 80 -1.03 8.00 -20.13
C ASP A 80 -1.13 6.86 -21.16
N SER A 81 -0.18 6.86 -22.08
CA SER A 81 -0.24 6.10 -23.34
C SER A 81 0.10 4.62 -23.20
N GLN A 82 0.34 4.11 -22.00
CA GLN A 82 0.64 2.69 -21.83
C GLN A 82 -0.52 1.97 -21.16
N PRO A 83 -1.00 0.89 -21.78
CA PRO A 83 -1.99 0.04 -21.15
C PRO A 83 -1.41 -0.47 -19.83
N VAL A 84 -2.20 -0.35 -18.79
CA VAL A 84 -1.85 -0.72 -17.41
C VAL A 84 -2.94 -1.66 -16.93
N VAL A 85 -2.54 -2.79 -16.37
CA VAL A 85 -3.47 -3.62 -15.61
C VAL A 85 -3.75 -2.91 -14.29
N VAL A 86 -5.01 -2.62 -14.01
CA VAL A 86 -5.41 -1.98 -12.75
C VAL A 86 -6.05 -3.00 -11.85
N GLY A 87 -5.56 -3.14 -10.63
CA GLY A 87 -6.08 -4.10 -9.66
C GLY A 87 -6.21 -3.52 -8.25
N GLY A 88 -7.14 -4.09 -7.49
CA GLY A 88 -7.36 -3.80 -6.09
C GLY A 88 -8.71 -3.14 -5.78
N ASP A 89 -9.10 -3.20 -4.50
CA ASP A 89 -10.38 -2.74 -4.00
C ASP A 89 -10.62 -1.24 -4.18
N GLY A 90 -9.56 -0.45 -4.27
CA GLY A 90 -9.65 0.98 -4.56
C GLY A 90 -10.10 1.24 -6.00
N ALA A 91 -9.62 0.45 -6.96
CA ALA A 91 -10.05 0.56 -8.34
C ALA A 91 -11.51 0.11 -8.53
N ASP A 92 -11.91 -0.98 -7.88
CA ASP A 92 -13.30 -1.48 -7.89
C ASP A 92 -14.28 -0.47 -7.30
N ARG A 93 -13.83 0.30 -6.32
CA ARG A 93 -14.66 1.32 -5.66
C ARG A 93 -14.87 2.57 -6.51
N TYR A 94 -13.92 2.90 -7.39
CA TYR A 94 -13.92 4.11 -8.21
C TYR A 94 -13.66 3.80 -9.69
N PRO A 95 -14.50 2.93 -10.32
CA PRO A 95 -14.25 2.44 -11.68
C PRO A 95 -14.25 3.55 -12.74
N GLU A 96 -14.94 4.66 -12.47
CA GLU A 96 -15.00 5.82 -13.36
C GLU A 96 -13.64 6.50 -13.56
N TRP A 97 -12.70 6.31 -12.63
CA TRP A 97 -11.37 6.92 -12.68
C TRP A 97 -10.29 5.98 -13.20
N TYR A 98 -10.49 4.67 -13.10
CA TYR A 98 -9.46 3.68 -13.40
C TYR A 98 -9.67 2.92 -14.72
N GLY A 99 -10.80 3.16 -15.41
CA GLY A 99 -11.01 2.75 -16.80
C GLY A 99 -11.16 1.25 -17.04
N ALA A 100 -10.89 0.83 -18.28
CA ALA A 100 -11.47 -0.33 -18.92
C ALA A 100 -10.82 -1.70 -18.62
N GLU A 101 -9.65 -1.78 -18.05
CA GLU A 101 -9.00 -3.07 -17.73
C GLU A 101 -8.91 -3.32 -16.24
N LEU A 102 -10.05 -3.13 -15.56
CA LEU A 102 -10.21 -3.49 -14.16
C LEU A 102 -10.18 -5.00 -14.01
N ARG A 103 -9.29 -5.48 -13.16
CA ARG A 103 -9.36 -6.84 -12.65
C ARG A 103 -9.99 -6.82 -11.26
N PRO A 104 -11.26 -7.25 -11.16
CA PRO A 104 -12.01 -7.06 -9.93
C PRO A 104 -11.44 -7.87 -8.77
N GLY A 105 -11.41 -7.22 -7.60
CA GLY A 105 -11.52 -7.85 -6.32
C GLY A 105 -10.38 -8.74 -5.85
N ARG A 106 -9.14 -8.54 -6.30
CA ARG A 106 -8.03 -9.26 -5.68
C ARG A 106 -7.56 -8.56 -4.43
N GLU A 107 -7.57 -9.29 -3.34
CA GLU A 107 -6.94 -8.88 -2.09
C GLU A 107 -5.48 -9.39 -2.06
N PRO A 108 -4.59 -8.71 -1.30
CA PRO A 108 -3.24 -9.19 -1.09
C PRO A 108 -3.23 -10.63 -0.58
N SER A 109 -2.61 -11.54 -1.33
CA SER A 109 -2.62 -12.97 -1.04
C SER A 109 -1.41 -13.38 -0.21
N ALA A 110 -1.63 -14.21 0.82
CA ALA A 110 -0.54 -14.79 1.60
C ALA A 110 0.37 -15.70 0.76
N ALA A 111 -0.16 -16.38 -0.26
CA ALA A 111 0.65 -17.19 -1.16
C ALA A 111 1.62 -16.35 -1.99
N VAL A 112 1.14 -15.22 -2.55
CA VAL A 112 1.98 -14.25 -3.26
C VAL A 112 3.01 -13.63 -2.31
N MET A 113 2.60 -13.30 -1.08
CA MET A 113 3.51 -12.77 -0.06
C MET A 113 4.69 -13.72 0.23
N VAL A 114 4.43 -15.04 0.35
CA VAL A 114 5.48 -16.03 0.56
C VAL A 114 6.43 -16.11 -0.64
N THR A 115 5.91 -16.07 -1.87
CA THR A 115 6.72 -16.09 -3.08
C THR A 115 7.64 -14.86 -3.15
N LEU A 116 7.10 -13.66 -2.94
CA LEU A 116 7.88 -12.43 -2.91
C LEU A 116 8.90 -12.41 -1.78
N ALA A 117 8.54 -12.89 -0.59
CA ALA A 117 9.45 -12.96 0.55
C ALA A 117 10.68 -13.83 0.26
N GLY A 118 10.53 -14.89 -0.54
CA GLY A 118 11.66 -15.73 -0.98
C GLY A 118 12.63 -15.01 -1.91
N GLN A 119 12.24 -13.89 -2.51
CA GLN A 119 13.04 -13.13 -3.46
C GLN A 119 13.63 -11.84 -2.86
N ARG A 120 13.31 -11.51 -1.62
CA ARG A 120 13.71 -10.27 -0.95
C ARG A 120 14.70 -10.53 0.18
N PRO A 121 15.62 -9.60 0.43
CA PRO A 121 16.50 -9.69 1.59
C PRO A 121 15.70 -9.56 2.88
N ALA A 122 15.97 -10.45 3.83
CA ALA A 122 15.46 -10.31 5.16
C ALA A 122 16.30 -9.31 5.97
N VAL A 123 15.65 -8.52 6.81
CA VAL A 123 16.27 -7.52 7.66
C VAL A 123 15.97 -7.77 9.13
N PRO A 124 16.82 -7.29 10.07
CA PRO A 124 16.50 -7.33 11.49
C PRO A 124 15.15 -6.65 11.78
N GLY A 125 14.32 -7.24 12.65
CA GLY A 125 12.97 -6.75 12.94
C GLY A 125 12.89 -5.28 13.35
N HIS A 126 13.89 -4.77 14.08
CA HIS A 126 13.95 -3.37 14.50
C HIS A 126 14.19 -2.36 13.37
N LEU A 127 14.53 -2.82 12.17
CA LEU A 127 14.67 -1.97 10.98
C LEU A 127 13.40 -1.87 10.15
N VAL A 128 12.36 -2.64 10.50
CA VAL A 128 11.08 -2.59 9.80
C VAL A 128 10.24 -1.45 10.38
N ALA A 129 9.79 -0.56 9.52
CA ALA A 129 8.89 0.53 9.91
C ALA A 129 7.65 0.55 9.01
N PRO A 130 6.47 0.85 9.56
CA PRO A 130 5.28 1.08 8.74
C PRO A 130 5.48 2.28 7.81
N VAL A 131 5.03 2.15 6.57
CA VAL A 131 4.98 3.27 5.63
C VAL A 131 3.70 4.08 5.91
N TYR A 132 3.86 5.33 6.31
CA TYR A 132 2.76 6.26 6.53
C TYR A 132 2.69 7.22 5.34
N LEU A 133 1.67 7.05 4.49
CA LEU A 133 1.44 7.90 3.31
C LEU A 133 0.54 9.11 3.62
N ARG A 134 -0.06 9.12 4.80
CA ARG A 134 -0.92 10.19 5.27
C ARG A 134 -0.49 10.66 6.63
N ASP A 135 -0.54 11.97 6.86
CA ASP A 135 -0.32 12.55 8.17
C ASP A 135 -1.37 12.03 9.18
N PRO A 136 -0.99 11.83 10.45
CA PRO A 136 -1.94 11.44 11.47
C PRO A 136 -3.03 12.50 11.62
N ASP A 137 -4.30 12.11 11.52
CA ASP A 137 -5.46 12.96 11.83
C ASP A 137 -5.55 13.16 13.35
N VAL A 138 -4.58 13.82 13.94
CA VAL A 138 -4.58 14.13 15.37
C VAL A 138 -4.97 15.59 15.54
N HIS A 139 -6.21 15.83 15.94
CA HIS A 139 -6.56 17.11 16.53
C HIS A 139 -5.95 17.15 17.94
N ILE A 140 -4.87 17.91 18.11
CA ILE A 140 -4.32 18.20 19.43
C ILE A 140 -5.31 19.15 20.10
N ASN A 141 -6.22 18.61 20.92
CA ASN A 141 -6.99 19.42 21.86
C ASN A 141 -6.03 19.93 22.93
N VAL A 142 -5.40 21.07 22.66
CA VAL A 142 -4.68 21.82 23.68
C VAL A 142 -5.74 22.45 24.59
N THR A 143 -6.14 21.73 25.63
CA THR A 143 -6.89 22.32 26.74
C THR A 143 -5.90 23.19 27.49
N THR A 144 -5.87 24.48 27.18
CA THR A 144 -5.20 25.48 28.03
C THR A 144 -5.85 25.40 29.40
N ARG A 145 -5.15 24.78 30.36
CA ARG A 145 -5.55 24.87 31.76
C ARG A 145 -5.43 26.34 32.17
N HIS A 146 -6.57 26.96 32.30
CA HIS A 146 -6.64 28.29 32.89
C HIS A 146 -6.19 28.16 34.36
N THR A 147 -5.02 28.71 34.66
CA THR A 147 -4.53 28.81 36.04
C THR A 147 -5.36 29.92 36.69
N PRO A 148 -6.18 29.66 37.72
CA PRO A 148 -6.88 30.73 38.44
C PRO A 148 -5.83 31.53 39.20
N ARG A 149 -5.97 32.87 39.16
CA ARG A 149 -5.23 33.81 40.00
C ARG A 149 -5.72 33.74 41.42
#